data_dd8032159aab054a3f039265c61b0169
#
_entry.id   dd8032159aab054a3f039265c61b0169
#
_cell.length_a   1.000
_cell.length_b   1.000
_cell.length_c   1.000
_cell.angle_alpha   90.00
_cell.angle_beta   90.00
_cell.angle_gamma   90.00
#
_symmetry.space_group_name_H-M   'P 1'
#
loop_
_entity.id
_entity.type
_entity.pdbx_description
1 polymer ?
#
loop_
_entity_poly.entity_id
_entity_poly.type
_entity_poly.pdbx_seq_one_letter_code
_entity_poly.pdbx_strand_id
1 'polypeptide(L)'
;MCAYAVAQHRHAPEIEQELSLAAGRELLINFTPHLIPMSRGELVTCYARLTGNNSADDCRQLLHDSYQHEPFVDLSPSGVIPHTQHVRGSNKVTLNAYEDRIPGRVILIAALDNLVKGSSGQALQNMNVMCNLPETTGLEQIALFP
;
A
#
# COMPACT_ATOMS: atom_id res chain seq x y z
N MET A 1 10.34 -19.90 -0.27
CA MET A 1 9.60 -18.91 0.52
C MET A 1 10.10 -18.96 1.95
N CYS A 2 10.41 -17.81 2.57
CA CYS A 2 10.84 -17.75 3.98
C CYS A 2 10.48 -16.38 4.58
N ALA A 3 10.20 -16.36 5.89
CA ALA A 3 10.17 -15.11 6.64
C ALA A 3 11.60 -14.60 6.85
N TYR A 4 11.78 -13.29 6.95
CA TYR A 4 13.07 -12.70 7.25
C TYR A 4 12.90 -11.52 8.22
N ALA A 5 13.99 -11.18 8.92
CA ALA A 5 14.04 -10.08 9.90
C ALA A 5 12.82 -10.07 10.87
N VAL A 6 12.40 -11.26 11.33
CA VAL A 6 11.23 -11.42 12.21
C VAL A 6 11.47 -10.63 13.49
N ALA A 7 10.52 -9.76 13.82
CA ALA A 7 10.56 -8.83 14.96
C ALA A 7 11.75 -7.85 14.97
N GLN A 8 12.50 -7.72 13.87
CA GLN A 8 13.71 -6.89 13.79
C GLN A 8 13.80 -6.08 12.47
N HIS A 9 12.74 -6.08 11.66
CA HIS A 9 12.78 -5.39 10.37
C HIS A 9 12.77 -3.87 10.58
N ARG A 10 13.69 -3.17 9.89
CA ARG A 10 13.87 -1.71 10.01
C ARG A 10 12.63 -0.87 9.68
N HIS A 11 11.70 -1.42 8.88
CA HIS A 11 10.45 -0.71 8.56
C HIS A 11 9.44 -0.75 9.71
N ALA A 12 9.52 -1.69 10.66
CA ALA A 12 8.55 -1.75 11.75
C ALA A 12 8.49 -0.43 12.55
N PRO A 13 9.61 0.12 13.08
CA PRO A 13 9.57 1.38 13.80
C PRO A 13 9.17 2.58 12.92
N GLU A 14 9.49 2.56 11.63
CA GLU A 14 9.09 3.59 10.67
C GLU A 14 7.56 3.59 10.47
N ILE A 15 6.96 2.42 10.26
CA ILE A 15 5.52 2.27 10.12
C ILE A 15 4.81 2.66 11.43
N GLU A 16 5.34 2.24 12.58
CA GLU A 16 4.81 2.61 13.90
C GLU A 16 4.85 4.12 14.13
N GLN A 17 5.92 4.79 13.73
CA GLN A 17 6.05 6.25 13.79
C GLN A 17 4.95 6.93 12.99
N GLU A 18 4.79 6.59 11.71
CA GLU A 18 3.81 7.24 10.83
C GLU A 18 2.37 6.95 11.26
N LEU A 19 2.08 5.71 11.63
CA LEU A 19 0.75 5.36 12.15
C LEU A 19 0.45 6.05 13.49
N SER A 20 1.44 6.19 14.37
CA SER A 20 1.27 6.87 15.66
C SER A 20 1.03 8.37 15.48
N LEU A 21 1.74 9.00 14.55
CA LEU A 21 1.51 10.41 14.18
C LEU A 21 0.09 10.62 13.65
N ALA A 22 -0.34 9.78 12.72
CA ALA A 22 -1.69 9.85 12.16
C ALA A 22 -2.78 9.58 13.19
N ALA A 23 -2.55 8.69 14.15
CA ALA A 23 -3.52 8.33 15.19
C ALA A 23 -3.52 9.28 16.39
N GLY A 24 -2.51 10.14 16.54
CA GLY A 24 -2.32 10.99 17.71
C GLY A 24 -2.04 10.22 19.01
N ARG A 25 -1.59 8.96 18.90
CA ARG A 25 -1.23 8.09 20.04
C ARG A 25 -0.26 7.02 19.60
N GLU A 26 0.49 6.47 20.52
CA GLU A 26 1.39 5.34 20.24
C GLU A 26 0.62 4.13 19.70
N LEU A 27 1.14 3.59 18.60
CA LEU A 27 0.67 2.35 17.97
C LEU A 27 1.85 1.42 17.74
N LEU A 28 1.69 0.16 18.13
CA LEU A 28 2.60 -0.92 17.83
C LEU A 28 1.97 -1.86 16.80
N ILE A 29 2.79 -2.41 15.91
CA ILE A 29 2.35 -3.34 14.87
C ILE A 29 3.13 -4.66 14.91
N ASN A 30 2.52 -5.71 14.44
CA ASN A 30 3.23 -6.91 14.06
C ASN A 30 3.58 -6.83 12.56
N PHE A 31 4.88 -6.75 12.28
CA PHE A 31 5.39 -6.72 10.91
C PHE A 31 6.32 -7.92 10.67
N THR A 32 5.91 -8.79 9.75
CA THR A 32 6.70 -9.98 9.41
C THR A 32 6.76 -10.17 7.91
N PRO A 33 7.82 -9.68 7.24
CA PRO A 33 7.95 -9.81 5.80
C PRO A 33 8.38 -11.23 5.40
N HIS A 34 7.96 -11.61 4.18
CA HIS A 34 8.27 -12.91 3.59
C HIS A 34 8.86 -12.74 2.19
N LEU A 35 9.94 -13.46 1.92
CA LEU A 35 10.44 -13.66 0.57
C LEU A 35 9.67 -14.81 -0.09
N ILE A 36 9.09 -14.53 -1.24
CA ILE A 36 8.38 -15.51 -2.06
C ILE A 36 9.06 -15.64 -3.43
N PRO A 37 8.91 -16.76 -4.16
CA PRO A 37 9.57 -17.00 -5.44
C PRO A 37 8.92 -16.17 -6.56
N MET A 38 9.09 -14.87 -6.48
CA MET A 38 8.52 -13.87 -7.36
C MET A 38 9.60 -12.82 -7.63
N SER A 39 9.86 -12.52 -8.91
CA SER A 39 10.94 -11.60 -9.30
C SER A 39 10.63 -10.14 -8.97
N ARG A 40 9.36 -9.78 -8.93
CA ARG A 40 8.85 -8.44 -8.67
C ARG A 40 7.48 -8.49 -8.00
N GLY A 41 7.19 -7.48 -7.22
CA GLY A 41 5.91 -7.26 -6.59
C GLY A 41 5.98 -7.37 -5.07
N GLU A 42 5.15 -6.58 -4.44
CA GLU A 42 4.91 -6.58 -3.01
C GLU A 42 3.40 -6.59 -2.79
N LEU A 43 2.93 -7.52 -1.97
CA LEU A 43 1.54 -7.62 -1.55
C LEU A 43 1.49 -7.45 -0.04
N VAL A 44 0.80 -6.42 0.39
CA VAL A 44 0.63 -6.09 1.82
C VAL A 44 -0.80 -6.41 2.23
N THR A 45 -0.98 -7.13 3.32
CA THR A 45 -2.28 -7.35 3.95
C THR A 45 -2.23 -6.85 5.39
N CYS A 46 -3.10 -5.90 5.71
CA CYS A 46 -3.21 -5.35 7.05
C CYS A 46 -4.56 -5.75 7.66
N TYR A 47 -4.55 -6.11 8.91
CA TYR A 47 -5.74 -6.37 9.71
C TYR A 47 -5.86 -5.30 10.77
N ALA A 48 -6.98 -4.58 10.78
CA ALA A 48 -7.23 -3.51 11.74
C ALA A 48 -8.59 -3.66 12.43
N ARG A 49 -8.71 -3.14 13.64
CA ARG A 49 -9.99 -3.00 14.31
C ARG A 49 -10.66 -1.71 13.88
N LEU A 50 -11.93 -1.79 13.53
CA LEU A 50 -12.75 -0.63 13.27
C LEU A 50 -13.05 0.11 14.58
N THR A 51 -13.12 1.42 14.50
CA THR A 51 -13.52 2.29 15.61
C THR A 51 -14.99 2.71 15.46
N GLY A 52 -15.70 2.80 16.57
CA GLY A 52 -17.13 3.17 16.53
C GLY A 52 -17.96 2.16 15.73
N ASN A 53 -18.89 2.67 14.93
CA ASN A 53 -19.78 1.88 14.07
C ASN A 53 -19.35 1.90 12.59
N ASN A 54 -18.07 2.19 12.32
CA ASN A 54 -17.57 2.23 10.95
C ASN A 54 -17.56 0.84 10.33
N SER A 55 -17.68 0.80 9.02
CA SER A 55 -17.69 -0.40 8.17
C SER A 55 -16.46 -0.44 7.26
N ALA A 56 -16.28 -1.53 6.52
CA ALA A 56 -15.29 -1.60 5.47
C ALA A 56 -15.59 -0.63 4.31
N ASP A 57 -16.87 -0.37 4.04
CA ASP A 57 -17.28 0.62 3.02
C ASP A 57 -16.91 2.04 3.43
N ASP A 58 -17.02 2.39 4.73
CA ASP A 58 -16.54 3.68 5.23
C ASP A 58 -15.02 3.81 5.07
N CYS A 59 -14.27 2.73 5.33
CA CYS A 59 -12.83 2.69 5.09
C CYS A 59 -12.51 2.85 3.59
N ARG A 60 -13.29 2.19 2.73
CA ARG A 60 -13.14 2.29 1.28
C ARG A 60 -13.42 3.73 0.80
N GLN A 61 -14.46 4.36 1.32
CA GLN A 61 -14.77 5.75 1.00
C GLN A 61 -13.65 6.69 1.46
N LEU A 62 -13.13 6.49 2.66
CA LEU A 62 -11.99 7.26 3.17
C LEU A 62 -10.75 7.13 2.27
N LEU A 63 -10.44 5.92 1.81
CA LEU A 63 -9.35 5.68 0.87
C LEU A 63 -9.60 6.40 -0.47
N HIS A 64 -10.82 6.34 -0.99
CA HIS A 64 -11.19 7.07 -2.20
C HIS A 64 -10.97 8.58 -2.04
N ASP A 65 -11.51 9.16 -0.98
CA ASP A 65 -11.43 10.61 -0.74
C ASP A 65 -9.98 11.07 -0.53
N SER A 66 -9.15 10.21 0.08
CA SER A 66 -7.74 10.51 0.32
C SER A 66 -6.88 10.44 -0.95
N TYR A 67 -7.21 9.54 -1.87
CA TYR A 67 -6.31 9.20 -2.99
C TYR A 67 -6.88 9.44 -4.38
N GLN A 68 -8.12 9.90 -4.55
CA GLN A 68 -8.74 10.11 -5.86
C GLN A 68 -8.00 11.06 -6.79
N HIS A 69 -7.15 11.93 -6.25
CA HIS A 69 -6.34 12.89 -7.00
C HIS A 69 -4.87 12.48 -7.13
N GLU A 70 -4.49 11.35 -6.56
CA GLU A 70 -3.12 10.86 -6.57
C GLU A 70 -2.83 10.07 -7.87
N PRO A 71 -1.88 10.51 -8.70
CA PRO A 71 -1.69 9.95 -10.04
C PRO A 71 -1.26 8.49 -10.05
N PHE A 72 -0.70 8.01 -8.94
CA PHE A 72 -0.12 6.66 -8.84
C PHE A 72 -0.83 5.76 -7.84
N VAL A 73 -1.96 6.18 -7.27
CA VAL A 73 -2.72 5.38 -6.30
C VAL A 73 -4.10 5.08 -6.87
N ASP A 74 -4.38 3.82 -7.14
CA ASP A 74 -5.65 3.37 -7.68
C ASP A 74 -6.41 2.55 -6.62
N LEU A 75 -7.64 2.95 -6.32
CA LEU A 75 -8.55 2.12 -5.55
C LEU A 75 -9.16 1.07 -6.47
N SER A 76 -8.91 -0.22 -6.19
CA SER A 76 -9.48 -1.31 -7.00
C SER A 76 -11.01 -1.24 -7.04
N PRO A 77 -11.65 -1.57 -8.17
CA PRO A 77 -13.12 -1.68 -8.24
C PRO A 77 -13.68 -2.60 -7.14
N SER A 78 -14.93 -2.39 -6.78
CA SER A 78 -15.61 -3.26 -5.81
C SER A 78 -15.55 -4.72 -6.25
N GLY A 79 -15.17 -5.62 -5.33
CA GLY A 79 -15.00 -7.04 -5.61
C GLY A 79 -13.69 -7.43 -6.31
N VAL A 80 -12.88 -6.47 -6.75
CA VAL A 80 -11.55 -6.73 -7.33
C VAL A 80 -10.49 -6.63 -6.26
N ILE A 81 -9.74 -7.71 -6.07
CA ILE A 81 -8.66 -7.78 -5.09
C ILE A 81 -7.36 -7.24 -5.73
N PRO A 82 -6.61 -6.36 -5.04
CA PRO A 82 -5.29 -5.94 -5.49
C PRO A 82 -4.38 -7.13 -5.77
N HIS A 83 -3.68 -7.09 -6.90
CA HIS A 83 -2.81 -8.16 -7.34
C HIS A 83 -1.51 -7.60 -7.92
N THR A 84 -0.38 -8.22 -7.63
CA THR A 84 0.94 -7.77 -8.11
C THR A 84 1.06 -7.71 -9.64
N GLN A 85 0.33 -8.56 -10.36
CA GLN A 85 0.26 -8.52 -11.83
C GLN A 85 -0.29 -7.19 -12.37
N HIS A 86 -1.20 -6.55 -11.65
CA HIS A 86 -1.84 -5.31 -12.09
C HIS A 86 -0.93 -4.08 -11.99
N VAL A 87 0.19 -4.19 -11.28
CA VAL A 87 1.10 -3.07 -10.99
C VAL A 87 2.54 -3.32 -11.44
N ARG A 88 2.86 -4.56 -11.84
CA ARG A 88 4.23 -4.96 -12.18
C ARG A 88 4.84 -4.08 -13.28
N GLY A 89 6.02 -3.51 -13.04
CA GLY A 89 6.75 -2.63 -13.95
C GLY A 89 6.23 -1.20 -14.01
N SER A 90 5.20 -0.86 -13.23
CA SER A 90 4.64 0.50 -13.17
C SER A 90 4.91 1.17 -11.83
N ASN A 91 4.71 2.50 -11.78
CA ASN A 91 4.76 3.26 -10.53
C ASN A 91 3.41 3.28 -9.78
N LYS A 92 2.49 2.41 -10.17
CA LYS A 92 1.15 2.32 -9.58
C LYS A 92 1.15 1.51 -8.28
N VAL A 93 0.28 1.93 -7.37
CA VAL A 93 -0.20 1.16 -6.21
C VAL A 93 -1.68 0.91 -6.41
N THR A 94 -2.11 -0.32 -6.21
CA THR A 94 -3.55 -0.64 -6.09
C THR A 94 -3.86 -1.03 -4.67
N LEU A 95 -4.96 -0.53 -4.13
CA LEU A 95 -5.36 -0.81 -2.77
C LEU A 95 -6.88 -0.96 -2.63
N ASN A 96 -7.32 -1.62 -1.58
CA ASN A 96 -8.73 -1.74 -1.26
C ASN A 96 -8.95 -2.15 0.21
N ALA A 97 -10.18 -1.94 0.68
CA ALA A 97 -10.66 -2.36 2.00
C ALA A 97 -11.76 -3.41 1.86
N TYR A 98 -11.76 -4.40 2.73
CA TYR A 98 -12.73 -5.51 2.75
C TYR A 98 -13.20 -5.77 4.17
N GLU A 99 -14.46 -6.19 4.27
CA GLU A 99 -14.99 -6.68 5.54
C GLU A 99 -14.24 -7.95 5.98
N ASP A 100 -13.83 -8.00 7.24
CA ASP A 100 -13.30 -9.24 7.83
C ASP A 100 -14.47 -10.12 8.27
N ARG A 101 -14.30 -11.45 8.18
CA ARG A 101 -15.24 -12.41 8.77
C ARG A 101 -15.40 -12.28 10.29
N ILE A 102 -14.45 -11.60 10.94
CA ILE A 102 -14.50 -11.27 12.37
C ILE A 102 -15.14 -9.90 12.52
N PRO A 103 -16.32 -9.80 13.18
CA PRO A 103 -17.01 -8.53 13.34
C PRO A 103 -16.14 -7.44 13.98
N GLY A 104 -16.29 -6.21 13.50
CA GLY A 104 -15.54 -5.05 14.00
C GLY A 104 -14.09 -4.98 13.51
N ARG A 105 -13.75 -5.70 12.44
CA ARG A 105 -12.44 -5.68 11.79
C ARG A 105 -12.55 -5.38 10.31
N VAL A 106 -11.47 -4.82 9.76
CA VAL A 106 -11.29 -4.58 8.34
C VAL A 106 -10.00 -5.23 7.86
N ILE A 107 -10.00 -5.69 6.62
CA ILE A 107 -8.81 -6.16 5.91
C ILE A 107 -8.48 -5.11 4.85
N LEU A 108 -7.26 -4.58 4.91
CA LEU A 108 -6.73 -3.66 3.91
C LEU A 108 -5.68 -4.42 3.09
N ILE A 109 -5.81 -4.35 1.77
CA ILE A 109 -4.86 -5.01 0.86
C ILE A 109 -4.29 -3.96 -0.08
N ALA A 110 -2.97 -3.97 -0.26
CA ALA A 110 -2.28 -3.15 -1.23
C ALA A 110 -1.29 -3.99 -2.04
N ALA A 111 -1.13 -3.65 -3.32
CA ALA A 111 -0.14 -4.24 -4.20
C ALA A 111 0.65 -3.15 -4.92
N LEU A 112 1.95 -3.33 -5.04
CA LEU A 112 2.86 -2.44 -5.75
C LEU A 112 4.03 -3.22 -6.36
N ASP A 113 4.77 -2.59 -7.28
CA ASP A 113 6.06 -3.11 -7.73
C ASP A 113 7.16 -2.62 -6.78
N ASN A 114 7.78 -3.55 -6.06
CA ASN A 114 8.81 -3.24 -5.06
C ASN A 114 10.07 -2.59 -5.65
N LEU A 115 10.36 -2.75 -6.95
CA LEU A 115 11.51 -2.16 -7.62
C LEU A 115 11.20 -0.81 -8.28
N VAL A 116 9.93 -0.55 -8.61
CA VAL A 116 9.50 0.73 -9.18
C VAL A 116 8.90 1.60 -8.09
N LYS A 117 7.62 1.42 -7.72
CA LYS A 117 6.98 2.24 -6.68
C LYS A 117 7.65 2.08 -5.31
N GLY A 118 8.09 0.89 -4.97
CA GLY A 118 8.79 0.62 -3.71
C GLY A 118 10.25 1.11 -3.68
N SER A 119 10.80 1.59 -4.80
CA SER A 119 12.22 1.98 -4.87
C SER A 119 12.46 3.09 -5.90
N SER A 120 12.92 2.74 -7.12
CA SER A 120 13.40 3.70 -8.11
C SER A 120 12.32 4.65 -8.62
N GLY A 121 11.10 4.18 -8.79
CA GLY A 121 9.98 5.01 -9.24
C GLY A 121 9.59 6.06 -8.20
N GLN A 122 9.58 5.70 -6.92
CA GLN A 122 9.31 6.66 -5.84
C GLN A 122 10.43 7.70 -5.74
N ALA A 123 11.68 7.29 -5.93
CA ALA A 123 12.80 8.23 -5.95
C ALA A 123 12.68 9.25 -7.10
N LEU A 124 12.31 8.79 -8.30
CA LEU A 124 12.07 9.66 -9.45
C LEU A 124 10.86 10.57 -9.23
N GLN A 125 9.77 10.04 -8.66
CA GLN A 125 8.59 10.82 -8.31
C GLN A 125 8.94 11.94 -7.32
N ASN A 126 9.70 11.64 -6.27
CA ASN A 126 10.18 12.64 -5.31
C ASN A 126 11.06 13.70 -5.99
N MET A 127 11.97 13.29 -6.88
CA MET A 127 12.79 14.23 -7.65
C MET A 127 11.91 15.17 -8.50
N ASN A 128 10.90 14.64 -9.19
CA ASN A 128 9.98 15.46 -9.98
C ASN A 128 9.33 16.55 -9.13
N VAL A 129 8.78 16.16 -7.96
CA VAL A 129 8.15 17.11 -7.02
C VAL A 129 9.17 18.14 -6.51
N MET A 130 10.36 17.70 -6.09
CA MET A 130 11.42 18.59 -5.58
C MET A 130 11.91 19.57 -6.64
N CYS A 131 11.95 19.17 -7.91
CA CYS A 131 12.39 20.01 -9.03
C CYS A 131 11.23 20.79 -9.70
N ASN A 132 10.03 20.73 -9.12
CA ASN A 132 8.82 21.37 -9.66
C ASN A 132 8.52 20.94 -11.12
N LEU A 133 8.79 19.67 -11.43
CA LEU A 133 8.38 19.00 -12.67
C LEU A 133 7.00 18.37 -12.49
N PRO A 134 6.25 18.09 -13.58
CA PRO A 134 5.05 17.27 -13.44
C PRO A 134 5.37 15.93 -12.76
N GLU A 135 4.65 15.61 -11.73
CA GLU A 135 4.92 14.45 -10.85
C GLU A 135 5.05 13.13 -11.62
N THR A 136 4.31 12.99 -12.71
CA THR A 136 4.26 11.78 -13.54
C THR A 136 5.40 11.66 -14.56
N THR A 137 6.24 12.67 -14.71
CA THR A 137 7.28 12.70 -15.74
C THR A 137 8.18 11.47 -15.68
N GLY A 138 8.23 10.69 -16.76
CA GLY A 138 9.04 9.48 -16.90
C GLY A 138 8.54 8.26 -16.10
N LEU A 139 7.31 8.32 -15.55
CA LEU A 139 6.70 7.28 -14.72
C LEU A 139 5.36 6.77 -15.29
N GLU A 140 5.05 7.09 -16.54
CA GLU A 140 3.76 6.85 -17.17
C GLU A 140 3.60 5.45 -17.78
N GLN A 141 4.59 4.57 -17.58
CA GLN A 141 4.52 3.20 -18.08
C GLN A 141 3.36 2.44 -17.43
N ILE A 142 2.62 1.74 -18.26
CA ILE A 142 1.56 0.82 -17.83
C ILE A 142 2.16 -0.46 -17.27
N ALA A 143 1.39 -1.17 -16.44
CA ALA A 143 1.81 -2.45 -15.90
C ALA A 143 2.07 -3.47 -17.01
N LEU A 144 3.15 -4.24 -16.83
CA LEU A 144 3.51 -5.37 -17.70
C LEU A 144 2.67 -6.58 -17.28
N PHE A 145 1.56 -6.76 -17.95
CA PHE A 145 0.69 -7.94 -17.79
C PHE A 145 0.93 -8.93 -18.93
N PRO A 146 1.03 -10.23 -18.71
CA PRO A 146 0.74 -11.05 -17.53
C PRO A 146 1.80 -11.10 -16.47
#